data_463a6a78b41d83ef33fb9b25c37b5ab6
#
_entry.id   463a6a78b41d83ef33fb9b25c37b5ab6
#
_cell.length_a   1.000
_cell.length_b   1.000
_cell.length_c   1.000
_cell.angle_alpha   90.00
_cell.angle_beta   90.00
_cell.angle_gamma   90.00
#
_symmetry.space_group_name_H-M   'P 1'
#
loop_
_entity.id
_entity.type
_entity.pdbx_description
1 polymer ?
#
loop_
_entity_poly.entity_id
_entity_poly.type
_entity_poly.pdbx_seq_one_letter_code
_entity_poly.pdbx_strand_id
1 'polypeptide(L)'
;MIRLAIVMLALAVPASTVRAQEKFQNSPDARVLGDFKVRVEKYDQLRKKADDSAPPLKESKDAGKIKDAQQGLAERIGAARVGVKQGEIFTPEIAQVFRRLLRPEAKEKETRQALQEDKPEVASFKVNGPYPDKEPVTTMTPNVLQALPALPKDIEYRFIRKNLILRDARANLIIDYMTNAIP
;
A
#
# COMPACT_ATOMS: atom_id res chain seq x y z
N MET A 1 -43.93 32.23 -24.64
CA MET A 1 -42.60 31.73 -25.08
C MET A 1 -41.56 32.36 -24.24
N ILE A 2 -41.14 31.66 -23.18
CA ILE A 2 -40.11 32.16 -22.21
C ILE A 2 -38.78 31.54 -22.61
N ARG A 3 -37.83 32.38 -23.05
CA ARG A 3 -36.45 31.96 -23.39
C ARG A 3 -35.65 31.86 -22.10
N LEU A 4 -35.30 30.66 -21.69
CA LEU A 4 -34.41 30.41 -20.57
C LEU A 4 -32.98 30.64 -21.03
N ALA A 5 -32.34 31.70 -20.56
CA ALA A 5 -30.93 31.96 -20.80
C ALA A 5 -30.09 31.14 -19.80
N ILE A 6 -29.38 30.15 -20.30
CA ILE A 6 -28.39 29.39 -19.51
C ILE A 6 -27.11 30.22 -19.43
N VAL A 7 -26.85 30.81 -18.28
CA VAL A 7 -25.59 31.51 -17.98
C VAL A 7 -24.56 30.42 -17.62
N MET A 8 -23.65 30.11 -18.56
CA MET A 8 -22.46 29.29 -18.29
C MET A 8 -21.47 30.09 -17.48
N LEU A 9 -21.37 29.80 -16.19
CA LEU A 9 -20.32 30.37 -15.32
C LEU A 9 -19.03 29.60 -15.55
N ALA A 10 -18.12 30.14 -16.37
CA ALA A 10 -16.80 29.60 -16.55
C ALA A 10 -15.94 29.91 -15.31
N LEU A 11 -15.69 28.91 -14.48
CA LEU A 11 -14.73 29.01 -13.37
C LEU A 11 -13.32 29.05 -13.95
N ALA A 12 -12.74 30.24 -14.00
CA ALA A 12 -11.35 30.44 -14.37
C ALA A 12 -10.43 29.89 -13.27
N VAL A 13 -9.82 28.74 -13.49
CA VAL A 13 -8.76 28.21 -12.61
C VAL A 13 -7.52 29.07 -12.79
N PRO A 14 -6.93 29.65 -11.72
CA PRO A 14 -5.78 30.54 -11.86
C PRO A 14 -4.58 29.75 -12.42
N ALA A 15 -3.91 30.32 -13.42
CA ALA A 15 -2.78 29.71 -14.13
C ALA A 15 -1.60 29.32 -13.21
N SER A 16 -1.52 29.89 -12.02
CA SER A 16 -0.53 29.55 -10.99
C SER A 16 -0.74 28.14 -10.39
N THR A 17 -1.98 27.71 -10.22
CA THR A 17 -2.30 26.35 -9.71
C THR A 17 -2.01 25.28 -10.76
N VAL A 18 -2.27 25.56 -12.04
CA VAL A 18 -1.95 24.64 -13.15
C VAL A 18 -0.44 24.43 -13.26
N ARG A 19 0.36 25.49 -13.22
CA ARG A 19 1.83 25.39 -13.27
C ARG A 19 2.43 24.67 -12.06
N ALA A 20 1.86 24.83 -10.87
CA ALA A 20 2.32 24.12 -9.68
C ALA A 20 2.02 22.61 -9.78
N GLN A 21 0.87 22.22 -10.31
CA GLN A 21 0.50 20.83 -10.55
C GLN A 21 1.36 20.17 -11.64
N GLU A 22 1.62 20.86 -12.75
CA GLU A 22 2.51 20.38 -13.82
C GLU A 22 3.95 20.17 -13.31
N LYS A 23 4.45 21.08 -12.47
CA LYS A 23 5.78 20.98 -11.87
C LYS A 23 5.88 19.83 -10.89
N PHE A 24 4.81 19.53 -10.14
CA PHE A 24 4.74 18.38 -9.26
C PHE A 24 4.67 17.06 -10.04
N GLN A 25 3.83 16.98 -11.07
CA GLN A 25 3.67 15.78 -11.90
C GLN A 25 4.94 15.40 -12.67
N ASN A 26 5.79 16.38 -12.98
CA ASN A 26 7.06 16.18 -13.68
C ASN A 26 8.27 16.08 -12.73
N SER A 27 8.06 16.09 -11.41
CA SER A 27 9.15 15.92 -10.45
C SER A 27 9.73 14.51 -10.50
N PRO A 28 11.03 14.32 -10.19
CA PRO A 28 11.61 12.97 -10.07
C PRO A 28 10.83 12.06 -9.13
N ASP A 29 10.37 12.58 -8.01
CA ASP A 29 9.59 11.83 -7.03
C ASP A 29 8.22 11.39 -7.60
N ALA A 30 7.54 12.24 -8.37
CA ALA A 30 6.27 11.90 -9.00
C ALA A 30 6.41 10.74 -10.01
N ARG A 31 7.52 10.70 -10.78
CA ARG A 31 7.82 9.58 -11.69
C ARG A 31 8.04 8.28 -10.93
N VAL A 32 8.81 8.32 -9.84
CA VAL A 32 9.07 7.16 -9.00
C VAL A 32 7.79 6.66 -8.32
N LEU A 33 6.92 7.58 -7.86
CA LEU A 33 5.59 7.22 -7.32
C LEU A 33 4.65 6.68 -8.40
N GLY A 34 4.81 7.11 -9.65
CA GLY A 34 4.14 6.54 -10.81
C GLY A 34 4.56 5.09 -11.05
N ASP A 35 5.86 4.78 -11.00
CA ASP A 35 6.38 3.41 -11.09
C ASP A 35 5.86 2.53 -9.96
N PHE A 36 5.85 3.04 -8.74
CA PHE A 36 5.24 2.33 -7.60
C PHE A 36 3.78 1.94 -7.89
N LYS A 37 2.96 2.88 -8.36
CA LYS A 37 1.56 2.62 -8.71
C LYS A 37 1.42 1.53 -9.77
N VAL A 38 2.23 1.58 -10.83
CA VAL A 38 2.23 0.58 -11.90
C VAL A 38 2.58 -0.81 -11.35
N ARG A 39 3.56 -0.92 -10.46
CA ARG A 39 3.95 -2.19 -9.84
C ARG A 39 2.86 -2.76 -8.95
N VAL A 40 2.22 -1.93 -8.13
CA VAL A 40 1.09 -2.32 -7.28
C VAL A 40 -0.11 -2.74 -8.13
N GLU A 41 -0.42 -2.02 -9.18
CA GLU A 41 -1.51 -2.38 -10.11
C GLU A 41 -1.26 -3.71 -10.81
N LYS A 42 -0.01 -3.96 -11.24
CA LYS A 42 0.38 -5.27 -11.82
C LYS A 42 0.17 -6.41 -10.83
N TYR A 43 0.51 -6.20 -9.56
CA TYR A 43 0.21 -7.17 -8.51
C TYR A 43 -1.29 -7.37 -8.33
N ASP A 44 -2.07 -6.29 -8.26
CA ASP A 44 -3.53 -6.36 -8.07
C ASP A 44 -4.23 -7.12 -9.22
N GLN A 45 -3.79 -6.92 -10.46
CA GLN A 45 -4.27 -7.68 -11.61
C GLN A 45 -3.93 -9.17 -11.51
N LEU A 46 -2.71 -9.52 -11.07
CA LEU A 46 -2.31 -10.90 -10.81
C LEU A 46 -3.18 -11.52 -9.72
N ARG A 47 -3.39 -10.82 -8.60
CA ARG A 47 -4.23 -11.24 -7.49
C ARG A 47 -5.66 -11.52 -7.96
N LYS A 48 -6.27 -10.60 -8.71
CA LYS A 48 -7.62 -10.76 -9.26
C LYS A 48 -7.73 -12.02 -10.13
N LYS A 49 -6.77 -12.25 -11.02
CA LYS A 49 -6.73 -13.49 -11.83
C LYS A 49 -6.60 -14.75 -10.96
N ALA A 50 -5.82 -14.70 -9.90
CA ALA A 50 -5.67 -15.81 -8.96
C ALA A 50 -6.95 -16.06 -8.16
N ASP A 51 -7.69 -15.01 -7.81
CA ASP A 51 -8.98 -15.09 -7.10
C ASP A 51 -10.07 -15.62 -8.01
N ASP A 52 -10.18 -15.12 -9.25
CA ASP A 52 -11.16 -15.56 -10.26
C ASP A 52 -10.97 -17.03 -10.65
N SER A 53 -9.78 -17.58 -10.53
CA SER A 53 -9.47 -18.99 -10.77
C SER A 53 -9.95 -19.92 -9.65
N ALA A 54 -10.38 -19.36 -8.52
CA ALA A 54 -10.89 -20.13 -7.37
C ALA A 54 -12.40 -20.33 -7.48
N PRO A 55 -12.94 -21.40 -6.88
CA PRO A 55 -14.37 -21.49 -6.66
C PRO A 55 -14.85 -20.26 -5.87
N PRO A 56 -15.97 -19.63 -6.26
CA PRO A 56 -16.46 -18.44 -5.55
C PRO A 56 -16.70 -18.76 -4.09
N LEU A 57 -16.07 -17.99 -3.21
CA LEU A 57 -16.30 -18.12 -1.77
C LEU A 57 -17.71 -17.62 -1.49
N LYS A 58 -18.62 -18.53 -1.12
CA LYS A 58 -19.92 -18.14 -0.57
C LYS A 58 -19.65 -17.39 0.74
N GLU A 59 -20.40 -16.31 0.97
CA GLU A 59 -20.33 -15.60 2.26
C GLU A 59 -20.44 -16.61 3.40
N SER A 60 -19.42 -16.66 4.24
CA SER A 60 -19.31 -17.59 5.35
C SER A 60 -18.89 -16.85 6.59
N LYS A 61 -19.57 -17.14 7.71
CA LYS A 61 -19.14 -16.71 9.06
C LYS A 61 -18.21 -17.75 9.72
N ASP A 62 -17.91 -18.83 9.01
CA ASP A 62 -17.03 -19.90 9.47
C ASP A 62 -15.55 -19.47 9.31
N ALA A 63 -14.88 -19.25 10.43
CA ALA A 63 -13.48 -18.81 10.47
C ALA A 63 -12.53 -19.82 9.78
N GLY A 64 -12.83 -21.14 9.85
CA GLY A 64 -12.06 -22.17 9.16
C GLY A 64 -12.12 -21.98 7.65
N LYS A 65 -13.32 -21.85 7.08
CA LYS A 65 -13.51 -21.64 5.64
C LYS A 65 -12.87 -20.35 5.15
N ILE A 66 -12.91 -19.28 5.96
CA ILE A 66 -12.25 -18.01 5.62
C ILE A 66 -10.74 -18.23 5.55
N LYS A 67 -10.15 -18.93 6.52
CA LYS A 67 -8.72 -19.22 6.56
C LYS A 67 -8.28 -20.09 5.38
N ASP A 68 -9.04 -21.14 5.08
CA ASP A 68 -8.75 -22.04 3.94
C ASP A 68 -8.77 -21.28 2.60
N ALA A 69 -9.73 -20.38 2.44
CA ALA A 69 -9.81 -19.53 1.25
C ALA A 69 -8.65 -18.54 1.15
N GLN A 70 -8.25 -17.92 2.26
CA GLN A 70 -7.08 -17.06 2.31
C GLN A 70 -5.81 -17.83 1.92
N GLN A 71 -5.63 -19.01 2.49
CA GLN A 71 -4.48 -19.87 2.19
C GLN A 71 -4.47 -20.30 0.73
N GLY A 72 -5.58 -20.76 0.20
CA GLY A 72 -5.69 -21.16 -1.20
C GLY A 72 -5.41 -20.00 -2.17
N LEU A 73 -5.83 -18.77 -1.85
CA LEU A 73 -5.49 -17.60 -2.64
C LEU A 73 -3.99 -17.28 -2.53
N ALA A 74 -3.42 -17.32 -1.33
CA ALA A 74 -2.00 -17.09 -1.11
C ALA A 74 -1.12 -18.07 -1.86
N GLU A 75 -1.50 -19.36 -1.91
CA GLU A 75 -0.79 -20.41 -2.67
C GLU A 75 -0.80 -20.13 -4.17
N ARG A 76 -1.94 -19.73 -4.74
CA ARG A 76 -2.04 -19.36 -6.17
C ARG A 76 -1.22 -18.13 -6.52
N ILE A 77 -1.28 -17.09 -5.66
CA ILE A 77 -0.45 -15.91 -5.83
C ILE A 77 1.04 -16.28 -5.75
N GLY A 78 1.43 -17.09 -4.76
CA GLY A 78 2.80 -17.56 -4.59
C GLY A 78 3.31 -18.34 -5.80
N ALA A 79 2.48 -19.21 -6.37
CA ALA A 79 2.79 -19.96 -7.58
C ALA A 79 3.00 -19.04 -8.80
N ALA A 80 2.17 -18.00 -8.94
CA ALA A 80 2.32 -17.01 -10.02
C ALA A 80 3.51 -16.05 -9.82
N ARG A 81 4.07 -15.99 -8.60
CA ARG A 81 5.18 -15.11 -8.21
C ARG A 81 6.43 -15.90 -7.78
N VAL A 82 6.66 -17.06 -8.37
CA VAL A 82 7.87 -17.85 -8.09
C VAL A 82 9.12 -17.04 -8.41
N GLY A 83 10.08 -17.03 -7.48
CA GLY A 83 11.36 -16.33 -7.65
C GLY A 83 11.32 -14.83 -7.33
N VAL A 84 10.15 -14.25 -7.04
CA VAL A 84 10.07 -12.86 -6.62
C VAL A 84 10.75 -12.67 -5.26
N LYS A 85 11.54 -11.61 -5.16
CA LYS A 85 12.30 -11.25 -3.95
C LYS A 85 11.87 -9.89 -3.42
N GLN A 86 12.29 -9.59 -2.20
CA GLN A 86 12.16 -8.26 -1.61
C GLN A 86 12.70 -7.17 -2.56
N GLY A 87 11.96 -6.07 -2.67
CA GLY A 87 12.32 -4.93 -3.51
C GLY A 87 11.73 -4.99 -4.93
N GLU A 88 10.83 -5.96 -5.22
CA GLU A 88 10.11 -5.96 -6.49
C GLU A 88 9.22 -4.72 -6.64
N ILE A 89 8.51 -4.36 -5.56
CA ILE A 89 7.66 -3.15 -5.53
C ILE A 89 8.41 -2.00 -4.88
N PHE A 90 9.00 -2.21 -3.71
CA PHE A 90 9.83 -1.23 -3.03
C PHE A 90 11.27 -1.26 -3.56
N THR A 91 11.45 -0.90 -4.85
CA THR A 91 12.82 -0.75 -5.40
C THR A 91 13.63 0.24 -4.56
N PRO A 92 14.97 0.25 -4.65
CA PRO A 92 15.80 1.22 -3.91
C PRO A 92 15.35 2.67 -4.09
N GLU A 93 14.97 3.05 -5.31
CA GLU A 93 14.50 4.40 -5.65
C GLU A 93 13.15 4.70 -5.00
N ILE A 94 12.20 3.77 -5.09
CA ILE A 94 10.87 3.89 -4.44
C ILE A 94 11.05 3.96 -2.93
N ALA A 95 11.84 3.08 -2.35
CA ALA A 95 12.12 3.08 -0.92
C ALA A 95 12.73 4.40 -0.43
N GLN A 96 13.59 5.02 -1.24
CA GLN A 96 14.16 6.33 -0.93
C GLN A 96 13.10 7.44 -0.92
N VAL A 97 12.19 7.44 -1.89
CA VAL A 97 11.07 8.41 -1.92
C VAL A 97 10.17 8.20 -0.72
N PHE A 98 9.80 6.98 -0.40
CA PHE A 98 8.96 6.67 0.76
C PHE A 98 9.60 7.13 2.08
N ARG A 99 10.90 6.91 2.29
CA ARG A 99 11.61 7.44 3.47
C ARG A 99 11.56 8.96 3.54
N ARG A 100 11.63 9.66 2.40
CA ARG A 100 11.47 11.14 2.39
C ARG A 100 10.07 11.56 2.78
N LEU A 101 9.04 10.89 2.28
CA LEU A 101 7.63 11.17 2.61
C LEU A 101 7.34 10.91 4.10
N LEU A 102 7.91 9.85 4.66
CA LEU A 102 7.70 9.45 6.05
C LEU A 102 8.56 10.23 7.07
N ARG A 103 9.62 10.91 6.62
CA ARG A 103 10.55 11.63 7.52
C ARG A 103 9.89 12.72 8.37
N PRO A 104 8.98 13.58 7.87
CA PRO A 104 8.29 14.55 8.71
C PRO A 104 7.52 13.86 9.83
N GLU A 105 6.76 12.83 9.49
CA GLU A 105 5.90 12.09 10.40
C GLU A 105 6.68 11.32 11.47
N ALA A 106 7.91 10.89 11.16
CA ALA A 106 8.82 10.23 12.11
C ALA A 106 9.23 11.12 13.30
N LYS A 107 9.10 12.43 13.16
CA LYS A 107 9.44 13.41 14.20
C LYS A 107 8.30 13.63 15.18
N GLU A 108 7.08 13.25 14.82
CA GLU A 108 5.90 13.37 15.66
C GLU A 108 6.06 12.52 16.94
N LYS A 109 5.67 13.10 18.10
CA LYS A 109 5.81 12.43 19.40
C LYS A 109 5.05 11.12 19.45
N GLU A 110 3.82 11.10 18.91
CA GLU A 110 2.94 9.94 18.90
C GLU A 110 3.51 8.81 18.03
N THR A 111 4.04 9.12 16.86
CA THR A 111 4.72 8.15 15.99
C THR A 111 5.93 7.54 16.68
N ARG A 112 6.72 8.35 17.38
CA ARG A 112 7.91 7.86 18.14
C ARG A 112 7.51 6.95 19.29
N GLN A 113 6.42 7.28 20.02
CA GLN A 113 5.90 6.42 21.08
C GLN A 113 5.43 5.08 20.54
N ALA A 114 4.64 5.08 19.47
CA ALA A 114 4.17 3.85 18.82
C ALA A 114 5.32 2.93 18.37
N LEU A 115 6.43 3.51 17.89
CA LEU A 115 7.62 2.74 17.49
C LEU A 115 8.43 2.18 18.68
N GLN A 116 8.33 2.80 19.87
CA GLN A 116 9.05 2.37 21.08
C GLN A 116 8.33 1.27 21.86
N GLU A 117 7.01 1.17 21.75
CA GLU A 117 6.20 0.19 22.46
C GLU A 117 6.37 -1.24 21.91
N ASP A 118 6.94 -1.40 20.73
CA ASP A 118 7.19 -2.70 20.10
C ASP A 118 8.35 -3.46 20.77
N LYS A 119 8.07 -4.66 21.27
CA LYS A 119 9.05 -5.58 21.87
C LYS A 119 10.09 -6.13 20.88
N PRO A 120 11.27 -6.59 21.34
CA PRO A 120 12.43 -6.88 20.47
C PRO A 120 12.41 -8.23 19.72
N GLU A 121 11.29 -8.78 19.39
CA GLU A 121 11.27 -10.02 18.60
C GLU A 121 11.41 -9.70 17.11
N VAL A 122 12.44 -10.25 16.48
CA VAL A 122 12.75 -10.00 15.06
C VAL A 122 11.84 -10.89 14.21
N ALA A 123 10.72 -10.34 13.78
CA ALA A 123 9.94 -11.01 12.74
C ALA A 123 10.76 -11.03 11.43
N SER A 124 11.08 -12.23 10.97
CA SER A 124 11.64 -12.39 9.62
C SER A 124 10.52 -12.31 8.61
N PHE A 125 10.52 -11.27 7.79
CA PHE A 125 9.53 -11.14 6.71
C PHE A 125 9.98 -11.94 5.48
N LYS A 126 9.01 -12.56 4.83
CA LYS A 126 9.24 -13.27 3.57
C LYS A 126 8.21 -12.83 2.54
N VAL A 127 8.67 -12.39 1.37
CA VAL A 127 7.79 -12.11 0.23
C VAL A 127 7.03 -13.37 -0.15
N ASN A 128 5.76 -13.25 -0.44
CA ASN A 128 4.80 -14.35 -0.64
C ASN A 128 4.60 -15.24 0.60
N GLY A 129 5.10 -14.84 1.76
CA GLY A 129 4.82 -15.50 3.04
C GLY A 129 3.61 -14.92 3.74
N PRO A 130 3.04 -15.63 4.73
CA PRO A 130 1.92 -15.14 5.51
C PRO A 130 2.31 -13.89 6.32
N TYR A 131 1.36 -12.96 6.45
CA TYR A 131 1.52 -11.86 7.39
C TYR A 131 1.44 -12.42 8.83
N PRO A 132 2.34 -12.01 9.73
CA PRO A 132 2.38 -12.54 11.09
C PRO A 132 1.22 -11.99 11.94
N ASP A 133 0.13 -12.73 12.07
CA ASP A 133 -1.09 -12.32 12.79
C ASP A 133 -0.85 -12.05 14.30
N LYS A 134 0.24 -12.56 14.86
CA LYS A 134 0.60 -12.40 16.27
C LYS A 134 1.48 -11.19 16.55
N GLU A 135 2.02 -10.56 15.51
CA GLU A 135 2.80 -9.35 15.69
C GLU A 135 1.89 -8.18 16.05
N PRO A 136 2.25 -7.40 17.07
CA PRO A 136 1.50 -6.19 17.37
C PRO A 136 1.53 -5.27 16.16
N VAL A 137 0.35 -4.88 15.69
CA VAL A 137 0.23 -3.87 14.64
C VAL A 137 0.63 -2.54 15.24
N THR A 138 1.74 -1.98 14.81
CA THR A 138 2.13 -0.62 15.21
C THR A 138 1.04 0.34 14.74
N THR A 139 0.34 0.96 15.68
CA THR A 139 -0.70 1.95 15.38
C THR A 139 -0.03 3.21 14.87
N MET A 140 -0.07 3.43 13.56
CA MET A 140 0.43 4.66 12.96
C MET A 140 -0.64 5.75 12.99
N THR A 141 -0.18 6.98 13.16
CA THR A 141 -1.07 8.15 13.09
C THR A 141 -1.67 8.25 11.67
N PRO A 142 -2.90 8.78 11.53
CA PRO A 142 -3.52 8.97 10.21
C PRO A 142 -2.65 9.77 9.24
N ASN A 143 -1.88 10.73 9.72
CA ASN A 143 -0.96 11.54 8.90
C ASN A 143 0.08 10.70 8.18
N VAL A 144 0.66 9.69 8.87
CA VAL A 144 1.63 8.75 8.26
C VAL A 144 1.03 8.03 7.06
N LEU A 145 -0.21 7.55 7.21
CA LEU A 145 -0.89 6.84 6.12
C LEU A 145 -1.31 7.78 4.98
N GLN A 146 -1.70 9.02 5.30
CA GLN A 146 -2.06 10.04 4.31
C GLN A 146 -0.86 10.53 3.49
N ALA A 147 0.35 10.47 4.04
CA ALA A 147 1.57 10.82 3.32
C ALA A 147 1.93 9.81 2.22
N LEU A 148 1.36 8.61 2.25
CA LEU A 148 1.65 7.53 1.33
C LEU A 148 0.66 7.49 0.15
N PRO A 149 1.08 6.97 -1.04
CA PRO A 149 0.19 6.79 -2.18
C PRO A 149 -1.01 5.91 -1.84
N ALA A 150 -2.18 6.24 -2.39
CA ALA A 150 -3.36 5.40 -2.26
C ALA A 150 -3.16 4.03 -2.89
N LEU A 151 -3.72 3.00 -2.27
CA LEU A 151 -3.62 1.61 -2.68
C LEU A 151 -4.96 1.09 -3.23
N PRO A 152 -4.96 0.06 -4.10
CA PRO A 152 -6.15 -0.69 -4.46
C PRO A 152 -6.82 -1.32 -3.23
N LYS A 153 -8.10 -1.66 -3.39
CA LYS A 153 -8.86 -2.38 -2.36
C LYS A 153 -8.14 -3.68 -1.97
N ASP A 154 -8.19 -4.00 -0.68
CA ASP A 154 -7.59 -5.20 -0.07
C ASP A 154 -6.05 -5.22 -0.06
N ILE A 155 -5.39 -4.18 -0.54
CA ILE A 155 -3.95 -3.96 -0.36
C ILE A 155 -3.76 -2.84 0.65
N GLU A 156 -2.89 -3.05 1.62
CA GLU A 156 -2.72 -2.11 2.72
C GLU A 156 -1.26 -1.96 3.16
N TYR A 157 -0.94 -0.78 3.68
CA TYR A 157 0.30 -0.56 4.39
C TYR A 157 0.17 -1.05 5.82
N ARG A 158 1.19 -1.78 6.29
CA ARG A 158 1.35 -2.16 7.69
C ARG A 158 2.73 -1.77 8.16
N PHE A 159 2.80 -1.29 9.38
CA PHE A 159 4.07 -1.03 10.03
C PHE A 159 4.30 -2.09 11.09
N ILE A 160 5.47 -2.70 11.06
CA ILE A 160 5.99 -3.49 12.17
C ILE A 160 7.30 -2.84 12.56
N ARG A 161 7.29 -2.14 13.68
CA ARG A 161 8.38 -1.24 14.08
C ARG A 161 8.71 -0.23 12.99
N LYS A 162 9.96 -0.16 12.59
CA LYS A 162 10.45 0.74 11.54
C LYS A 162 10.29 0.20 10.12
N ASN A 163 9.72 -0.99 9.96
CA ASN A 163 9.55 -1.63 8.65
C ASN A 163 8.15 -1.35 8.09
N LEU A 164 8.11 -1.01 6.82
CA LEU A 164 6.86 -0.85 6.07
C LEU A 164 6.61 -2.09 5.25
N ILE A 165 5.46 -2.69 5.44
CA ILE A 165 5.01 -3.91 4.76
C ILE A 165 3.84 -3.55 3.86
N LEU A 166 3.88 -4.02 2.63
CA LEU A 166 2.74 -4.03 1.72
C LEU A 166 2.06 -5.39 1.87
N ARG A 167 0.84 -5.39 2.40
CA ARG A 167 0.06 -6.59 2.70
C ARG A 167 -1.13 -6.73 1.77
N ASP A 168 -1.39 -7.94 1.32
CA ASP A 168 -2.69 -8.35 0.79
C ASP A 168 -3.56 -8.85 1.96
N ALA A 169 -4.59 -8.09 2.30
CA ALA A 169 -5.47 -8.42 3.41
C ALA A 169 -6.38 -9.64 3.10
N ARG A 170 -6.73 -9.84 1.81
CA ARG A 170 -7.59 -10.93 1.37
C ARG A 170 -6.87 -12.27 1.35
N ALA A 171 -5.59 -12.28 0.96
CA ALA A 171 -4.75 -13.47 0.98
C ALA A 171 -3.96 -13.65 2.28
N ASN A 172 -4.00 -12.67 3.18
CA ASN A 172 -3.14 -12.57 4.37
C ASN A 172 -1.65 -12.75 4.06
N LEU A 173 -1.17 -12.08 3.03
CA LEU A 173 0.14 -12.32 2.41
C LEU A 173 0.98 -11.05 2.39
N ILE A 174 2.30 -11.19 2.62
CA ILE A 174 3.27 -10.12 2.41
C ILE A 174 3.60 -10.03 0.92
N ILE A 175 3.22 -8.91 0.30
CA ILE A 175 3.49 -8.64 -1.12
C ILE A 175 4.94 -8.25 -1.31
N ASP A 176 5.40 -7.29 -0.52
CA ASP A 176 6.77 -6.77 -0.45
C ASP A 176 6.96 -6.00 0.85
N TYR A 177 8.19 -5.67 1.20
CA TYR A 177 8.49 -4.87 2.39
C TYR A 177 9.78 -4.08 2.23
N MET A 178 9.87 -2.97 2.95
CA MET A 178 11.08 -2.18 3.08
C MET A 178 11.48 -2.05 4.56
N THR A 179 12.75 -2.29 4.84
CA THR A 179 13.32 -2.11 6.17
C THR A 179 13.70 -0.66 6.41
N ASN A 180 13.66 -0.23 7.69
CA ASN A 180 13.99 1.14 8.08
C ASN A 180 13.25 2.19 7.23
N ALA A 181 11.94 1.99 7.06
CA ALA A 181 11.07 2.94 6.38
C ALA A 181 10.96 4.26 7.16
N ILE A 182 10.98 4.16 8.49
CA ILE A 182 11.01 5.29 9.41
C ILE A 182 12.42 5.37 10.00
N PRO A 183 13.11 6.51 9.85
CA PRO A 183 14.47 6.70 10.30
C PRO A 183 14.64 6.74 11.83
#